data_ad5487b5889cfd35ff1fbd94a15eed36
#
_entry.id   ad5487b5889cfd35ff1fbd94a15eed36
#
_cell.length_a   1.000
_cell.length_b   1.000
_cell.length_c   1.000
_cell.angle_alpha   90.00
_cell.angle_beta   90.00
_cell.angle_gamma   90.00
#
_symmetry.space_group_name_H-M   'P 1'
#
loop_
_entity.id
_entity.type
_entity.pdbx_description
1 polymer ?
#
loop_
_entity_poly.entity_id
_entity_poly.type
_entity_poly.pdbx_seq_one_letter_code
_entity_poly.pdbx_strand_id
1 'polypeptide(L)'
;MDTKNVDTAENVHLFYKSLSYYLSQVPAYDVVIVGDDAAYNFVLVYRKIFGNTPIVFEGVNNVSKALAMDYNPNVTGIIENQTYGNTIALAKKIYPEAAHIVAIVDNTVTGLSARKEFYSYKDEFPDLEFSDINASEFSQKDLIKSVESFDESTILLYILCSNDKDGNVYASAESVQMLSSRAHIPMFSGISIGMGKGLLGGEIVSHEEMGEIAGEMALKILNGEPCENMDVITDSPMTYCFDETVMKRFGISRSMLPDDAKIINHEETFMEQYGKVIRITSVIGGIMVLFIIWLVRDNMHI
;
A
#
# COMPACT_ATOMS: atom_id res chain seq x y z
N MET A 1 7.47 -19.84 7.95
CA MET A 1 6.17 -20.53 7.71
C MET A 1 5.59 -19.94 6.42
N ASP A 2 5.58 -20.65 5.34
CA ASP A 2 5.07 -20.14 4.05
C ASP A 2 3.62 -20.59 3.84
N THR A 3 2.70 -19.94 4.54
CA THR A 3 1.26 -20.26 4.47
C THR A 3 0.58 -19.73 3.19
N LYS A 4 1.24 -18.86 2.43
CA LYS A 4 0.70 -18.40 1.14
C LYS A 4 0.78 -19.49 0.07
N ASN A 5 1.84 -20.29 0.10
CA ASN A 5 2.03 -21.40 -0.85
C ASN A 5 1.61 -22.75 -0.28
N VAL A 6 1.75 -22.96 1.04
CA VAL A 6 1.46 -24.24 1.71
C VAL A 6 0.65 -23.97 2.98
N ASP A 7 -0.66 -23.74 2.81
CA ASP A 7 -1.59 -23.53 3.92
C ASP A 7 -2.16 -24.88 4.41
N THR A 8 -1.31 -25.60 5.15
CA THR A 8 -1.70 -26.88 5.77
C THR A 8 -1.37 -26.90 7.25
N ALA A 9 -2.19 -27.58 8.03
CA ALA A 9 -1.95 -27.79 9.47
C ALA A 9 -0.59 -28.48 9.72
N GLU A 10 -0.17 -29.36 8.80
CA GLU A 10 1.13 -30.04 8.88
C GLU A 10 2.31 -29.05 8.74
N ASN A 11 2.25 -28.13 7.77
CA ASN A 11 3.27 -27.08 7.59
C ASN A 11 3.38 -26.20 8.84
N VAL A 12 2.26 -25.77 9.39
CA VAL A 12 2.22 -24.99 10.64
C VAL A 12 2.81 -25.79 11.81
N HIS A 13 2.51 -27.07 11.90
CA HIS A 13 3.04 -27.93 12.95
C HIS A 13 4.54 -28.21 12.85
N LEU A 14 5.05 -28.39 11.63
CA LEU A 14 6.50 -28.52 11.38
C LEU A 14 7.24 -27.22 11.73
N PHE A 15 6.69 -26.09 11.38
CA PHE A 15 7.23 -24.80 11.77
C PHE A 15 7.25 -24.63 13.31
N TYR A 16 6.15 -24.98 13.98
CA TYR A 16 6.09 -24.99 15.45
C TYR A 16 7.21 -25.83 16.08
N LYS A 17 7.41 -27.05 15.60
CA LYS A 17 8.47 -27.93 16.12
C LYS A 17 9.86 -27.31 15.94
N SER A 18 10.14 -26.79 14.75
CA SER A 18 11.42 -26.17 14.43
C SER A 18 11.66 -24.93 15.30
N LEU A 19 10.68 -24.02 15.38
CA LEU A 19 10.80 -22.80 16.16
C LEU A 19 10.89 -23.09 17.67
N SER A 20 10.07 -24.02 18.18
CA SER A 20 10.10 -24.43 19.59
C SER A 20 11.47 -25.00 19.97
N TYR A 21 12.07 -25.84 19.11
CA TYR A 21 13.41 -26.33 19.32
C TYR A 21 14.43 -25.18 19.32
N TYR A 22 14.39 -24.30 18.34
CA TYR A 22 15.29 -23.15 18.25
C TYR A 22 15.21 -22.27 19.51
N LEU A 23 14.00 -21.88 19.92
CA LEU A 23 13.80 -21.04 21.11
C LEU A 23 14.28 -21.71 22.42
N SER A 24 14.29 -23.05 22.47
CA SER A 24 14.83 -23.77 23.64
C SER A 24 16.36 -23.74 23.71
N GLN A 25 17.06 -23.37 22.63
CA GLN A 25 18.53 -23.36 22.55
C GLN A 25 19.14 -21.96 22.67
N VAL A 26 18.31 -20.91 22.67
CA VAL A 26 18.75 -19.51 22.75
C VAL A 26 18.18 -18.83 23.99
N PRO A 27 18.80 -17.75 24.51
CA PRO A 27 18.20 -16.92 25.55
C PRO A 27 16.81 -16.40 25.10
N ALA A 28 15.92 -16.18 26.06
CA ALA A 28 14.63 -15.57 25.78
C ALA A 28 14.84 -14.19 25.15
N TYR A 29 14.00 -13.88 24.19
CA TYR A 29 13.95 -12.54 23.61
C TYR A 29 13.20 -11.58 24.54
N ASP A 30 13.59 -10.32 24.55
CA ASP A 30 12.94 -9.29 25.35
C ASP A 30 11.62 -8.81 24.71
N VAL A 31 11.50 -8.89 23.39
CA VAL A 31 10.29 -8.57 22.61
C VAL A 31 10.30 -9.36 21.30
N VAL A 32 9.13 -9.68 20.78
CA VAL A 32 8.96 -10.31 19.44
C VAL A 32 8.00 -9.47 18.62
N ILE A 33 8.42 -9.10 17.43
CA ILE A 33 7.56 -8.45 16.44
C ILE A 33 7.04 -9.52 15.47
N VAL A 34 5.74 -9.49 15.16
CA VAL A 34 5.10 -10.43 14.23
C VAL A 34 4.31 -9.64 13.18
N GLY A 35 4.53 -9.93 11.90
CA GLY A 35 3.84 -9.31 10.79
C GLY A 35 2.82 -10.25 10.13
N ASP A 36 1.67 -9.70 9.75
CA ASP A 36 0.58 -10.38 9.04
C ASP A 36 -0.23 -11.36 9.91
N ASP A 37 -1.47 -11.61 9.52
CA ASP A 37 -2.43 -12.50 10.21
C ASP A 37 -1.89 -13.90 10.45
N ALA A 38 -1.10 -14.46 9.52
CA ALA A 38 -0.57 -15.82 9.65
C ALA A 38 0.41 -15.94 10.83
N ALA A 39 1.34 -14.99 10.98
CA ALA A 39 2.29 -14.98 12.08
C ALA A 39 1.60 -14.64 13.41
N TYR A 40 0.67 -13.69 13.39
CA TYR A 40 -0.13 -13.33 14.56
C TYR A 40 -0.95 -14.52 15.05
N ASN A 41 -1.67 -15.23 14.17
CA ASN A 41 -2.41 -16.42 14.50
C ASN A 41 -1.54 -17.53 15.10
N PHE A 42 -0.36 -17.74 14.50
CA PHE A 42 0.61 -18.71 15.01
C PHE A 42 1.02 -18.41 16.44
N VAL A 43 1.38 -17.16 16.73
CA VAL A 43 1.80 -16.74 18.07
C VAL A 43 0.67 -16.90 19.09
N LEU A 44 -0.57 -16.59 18.74
CA LEU A 44 -1.72 -16.78 19.65
C LEU A 44 -1.94 -18.26 19.98
N VAL A 45 -1.88 -19.14 18.96
CA VAL A 45 -2.10 -20.59 19.13
C VAL A 45 -0.96 -21.23 19.95
N TYR A 46 0.27 -20.83 19.67
CA TYR A 46 1.47 -21.42 20.27
C TYR A 46 2.14 -20.49 21.29
N ARG A 47 1.38 -19.63 21.95
CA ARG A 47 1.87 -18.62 22.90
C ARG A 47 2.86 -19.17 23.92
N LYS A 48 2.69 -20.42 24.33
CA LYS A 48 3.54 -21.07 25.36
C LYS A 48 5.02 -21.13 25.03
N ILE A 49 5.41 -21.18 23.73
CA ILE A 49 6.84 -21.24 23.37
C ILE A 49 7.53 -19.89 23.52
N PHE A 50 6.78 -18.81 23.64
CA PHE A 50 7.30 -17.45 23.84
C PHE A 50 7.28 -17.04 25.34
N GLY A 51 6.67 -17.85 26.21
CA GLY A 51 6.55 -17.54 27.65
C GLY A 51 5.84 -16.21 27.89
N ASN A 52 6.46 -15.33 28.70
CA ASN A 52 5.93 -13.98 28.97
C ASN A 52 6.53 -12.89 28.06
N THR A 53 7.29 -13.28 27.04
CA THR A 53 7.87 -12.31 26.10
C THR A 53 6.77 -11.47 25.47
N PRO A 54 6.86 -10.14 25.54
CA PRO A 54 5.92 -9.24 24.87
C PRO A 54 5.89 -9.46 23.35
N ILE A 55 4.70 -9.37 22.79
CA ILE A 55 4.45 -9.48 21.34
C ILE A 55 3.93 -8.13 20.83
N VAL A 56 4.61 -7.60 19.86
CA VAL A 56 4.12 -6.46 19.05
C VAL A 56 3.72 -7.00 17.69
N PHE A 57 2.46 -6.86 17.32
CA PHE A 57 1.99 -7.26 15.99
C PHE A 57 1.85 -6.04 15.07
N GLU A 58 1.99 -6.29 13.77
CA GLU A 58 1.72 -5.30 12.72
C GLU A 58 1.06 -5.99 11.51
N GLY A 59 0.34 -5.23 10.67
CA GLY A 59 -0.25 -5.76 9.45
C GLY A 59 -1.35 -6.81 9.65
N VAL A 60 -2.07 -6.78 10.79
CA VAL A 60 -3.16 -7.72 11.09
C VAL A 60 -4.47 -7.15 10.56
N ASN A 61 -5.08 -7.82 9.57
CA ASN A 61 -6.35 -7.39 8.96
C ASN A 61 -7.57 -7.83 9.78
N ASN A 62 -7.47 -8.85 10.62
CA ASN A 62 -8.57 -9.31 11.46
C ASN A 62 -8.71 -8.44 12.71
N VAL A 63 -9.34 -7.26 12.54
CA VAL A 63 -9.55 -6.24 13.58
C VAL A 63 -10.20 -6.85 14.84
N SER A 64 -11.26 -7.63 14.69
CA SER A 64 -11.97 -8.24 15.83
C SER A 64 -11.05 -9.15 16.64
N LYS A 65 -10.17 -9.89 15.97
CA LYS A 65 -9.23 -10.80 16.62
C LYS A 65 -8.07 -10.05 17.27
N ALA A 66 -7.59 -8.98 16.64
CA ALA A 66 -6.56 -8.12 17.21
C ALA A 66 -7.06 -7.47 18.51
N LEU A 67 -8.24 -6.85 18.48
CA LEU A 67 -8.86 -6.21 19.65
C LEU A 67 -9.27 -7.21 20.74
N ALA A 68 -9.59 -8.46 20.39
CA ALA A 68 -9.87 -9.48 21.39
C ALA A 68 -8.65 -9.82 22.26
N MET A 69 -7.44 -9.42 21.85
CA MET A 69 -6.21 -9.61 22.61
C MET A 69 -5.75 -8.37 23.39
N ASP A 70 -6.46 -7.27 23.28
CA ASP A 70 -6.11 -6.00 23.96
C ASP A 70 -6.09 -6.11 25.49
N TYR A 71 -6.83 -7.07 26.06
CA TYR A 71 -6.76 -7.40 27.49
C TYR A 71 -5.51 -8.22 27.89
N ASN A 72 -4.71 -8.71 26.94
CA ASN A 72 -3.53 -9.50 27.23
C ASN A 72 -2.33 -8.60 27.54
N PRO A 73 -1.79 -8.60 28.78
CA PRO A 73 -0.75 -7.65 29.19
C PRO A 73 0.57 -7.81 28.42
N ASN A 74 0.69 -8.83 27.59
CA ASN A 74 1.90 -9.10 26.80
C ASN A 74 1.65 -9.06 25.29
N VAL A 75 0.58 -8.43 24.82
CA VAL A 75 0.26 -8.31 23.39
C VAL A 75 -0.22 -6.90 23.09
N THR A 76 0.42 -6.22 22.17
CA THR A 76 0.00 -4.94 21.59
C THR A 76 0.41 -4.90 20.13
N GLY A 77 0.07 -3.85 19.42
CA GLY A 77 0.48 -3.67 18.04
C GLY A 77 -0.41 -2.71 17.25
N ILE A 78 -0.30 -2.80 15.94
CA ILE A 78 -1.07 -1.98 15.01
C ILE A 78 -1.79 -2.87 13.99
N ILE A 79 -3.07 -2.63 13.80
CA ILE A 79 -3.88 -3.34 12.79
C ILE A 79 -3.64 -2.76 11.40
N GLU A 80 -3.93 -3.55 10.37
CA GLU A 80 -4.04 -3.10 8.99
C GLU A 80 -5.51 -2.95 8.62
N ASN A 81 -5.99 -1.71 8.62
CA ASN A 81 -7.35 -1.38 8.22
C ASN A 81 -7.30 -0.65 6.87
N GLN A 82 -7.70 -1.34 5.81
CA GLN A 82 -7.77 -0.76 4.47
C GLN A 82 -9.08 0.02 4.34
N THR A 83 -8.99 1.23 3.81
CA THR A 83 -10.14 2.07 3.51
C THR A 83 -10.14 2.50 2.04
N TYR A 84 -11.32 2.76 1.48
CA TYR A 84 -11.43 3.18 0.08
C TYR A 84 -12.05 4.57 -0.05
N GLY A 85 -12.61 5.13 1.02
CA GLY A 85 -13.37 6.39 1.00
C GLY A 85 -12.58 7.55 0.40
N ASN A 86 -11.37 7.81 0.88
CA ASN A 86 -10.53 8.89 0.38
C ASN A 86 -10.06 8.66 -1.06
N THR A 87 -9.80 7.40 -1.45
CA THR A 87 -9.50 7.05 -2.84
C THR A 87 -10.70 7.29 -3.75
N ILE A 88 -11.91 6.94 -3.33
CA ILE A 88 -13.15 7.20 -4.08
C ILE A 88 -13.40 8.71 -4.20
N ALA A 89 -13.25 9.47 -3.11
CA ALA A 89 -13.40 10.91 -3.11
C ALA A 89 -12.41 11.60 -4.07
N LEU A 90 -11.15 11.16 -4.07
CA LEU A 90 -10.13 11.66 -4.97
C LEU A 90 -10.43 11.28 -6.43
N ALA A 91 -10.83 10.03 -6.69
CA ALA A 91 -11.21 9.59 -8.03
C ALA A 91 -12.38 10.40 -8.59
N LYS A 92 -13.40 10.69 -7.75
CA LYS A 92 -14.53 11.57 -8.13
C LYS A 92 -14.09 13.02 -8.37
N LYS A 93 -13.08 13.52 -7.66
CA LYS A 93 -12.50 14.85 -7.93
C LYS A 93 -11.76 14.90 -9.27
N ILE A 94 -11.07 13.80 -9.65
CA ILE A 94 -10.36 13.71 -10.93
C ILE A 94 -11.36 13.52 -12.09
N TYR A 95 -12.41 12.71 -11.87
CA TYR A 95 -13.48 12.42 -12.83
C TYR A 95 -14.83 12.90 -12.30
N PRO A 96 -15.10 14.21 -12.31
CA PRO A 96 -16.31 14.77 -11.69
C PRO A 96 -17.62 14.31 -12.36
N GLU A 97 -17.56 13.95 -13.64
CA GLU A 97 -18.73 13.48 -14.41
C GLU A 97 -18.97 11.96 -14.25
N ALA A 98 -18.10 11.24 -13.57
CA ALA A 98 -18.30 9.80 -13.35
C ALA A 98 -19.60 9.55 -12.55
N ALA A 99 -20.45 8.68 -13.06
CA ALA A 99 -21.70 8.26 -12.43
C ALA A 99 -21.64 6.84 -11.87
N HIS A 100 -20.62 6.07 -12.24
CA HIS A 100 -20.47 4.68 -11.84
C HIS A 100 -19.13 4.46 -11.13
N ILE A 101 -19.11 3.55 -10.16
CA ILE A 101 -17.88 3.02 -9.61
C ILE A 101 -17.94 1.49 -9.64
N VAL A 102 -16.88 0.89 -10.19
CA VAL A 102 -16.78 -0.56 -10.35
C VAL A 102 -15.56 -1.06 -9.60
N ALA A 103 -15.76 -1.95 -8.62
CA ALA A 103 -14.68 -2.62 -7.92
C ALA A 103 -14.34 -3.96 -8.59
N ILE A 104 -13.06 -4.26 -8.75
CA ILE A 104 -12.61 -5.61 -9.15
C ILE A 104 -12.28 -6.36 -7.87
N VAL A 105 -12.99 -7.45 -7.61
CA VAL A 105 -12.88 -8.30 -6.42
C VAL A 105 -12.87 -9.78 -6.82
N ASP A 106 -12.61 -10.68 -5.88
CA ASP A 106 -12.75 -12.14 -6.07
C ASP A 106 -13.49 -12.81 -4.91
N ASN A 107 -13.69 -14.12 -4.99
CA ASN A 107 -14.40 -14.93 -3.99
C ASN A 107 -13.50 -15.44 -2.84
N THR A 108 -12.25 -15.00 -2.74
CA THR A 108 -11.43 -15.32 -1.57
C THR A 108 -12.00 -14.68 -0.32
N VAL A 109 -11.62 -15.18 0.85
CA VAL A 109 -12.05 -14.59 2.14
C VAL A 109 -11.70 -13.11 2.21
N THR A 110 -10.51 -12.74 1.76
CA THR A 110 -10.06 -11.35 1.67
C THR A 110 -10.89 -10.55 0.68
N GLY A 111 -11.13 -11.08 -0.53
CA GLY A 111 -11.94 -10.41 -1.55
C GLY A 111 -13.38 -10.16 -1.11
N LEU A 112 -14.01 -11.13 -0.44
CA LEU A 112 -15.37 -10.97 0.11
C LEU A 112 -15.43 -9.91 1.23
N SER A 113 -14.42 -9.87 2.10
CA SER A 113 -14.33 -8.84 3.14
C SER A 113 -14.15 -7.45 2.54
N ALA A 114 -13.22 -7.32 1.60
CA ALA A 114 -12.94 -6.06 0.90
C ALA A 114 -14.15 -5.58 0.06
N ARG A 115 -14.89 -6.51 -0.56
CA ARG A 115 -16.15 -6.21 -1.24
C ARG A 115 -17.18 -5.60 -0.30
N LYS A 116 -17.33 -6.17 0.91
CA LYS A 116 -18.24 -5.65 1.93
C LYS A 116 -17.81 -4.23 2.36
N GLU A 117 -16.53 -4.02 2.57
CA GLU A 117 -15.96 -2.71 2.90
C GLU A 117 -16.22 -1.70 1.77
N PHE A 118 -16.00 -2.06 0.52
CA PHE A 118 -16.30 -1.22 -0.63
C PHE A 118 -17.76 -0.74 -0.65
N TYR A 119 -18.71 -1.64 -0.45
CA TYR A 119 -20.14 -1.28 -0.44
C TYR A 119 -20.57 -0.48 0.78
N SER A 120 -19.80 -0.45 1.87
CA SER A 120 -20.12 0.39 3.03
C SER A 120 -20.05 1.89 2.74
N TYR A 121 -19.29 2.30 1.71
CA TYR A 121 -19.19 3.69 1.27
C TYR A 121 -20.35 4.17 0.39
N LYS A 122 -21.28 3.31 0.02
CA LYS A 122 -22.37 3.64 -0.92
C LYS A 122 -23.20 4.85 -0.48
N ASP A 123 -23.47 4.96 0.82
CA ASP A 123 -24.29 6.04 1.37
C ASP A 123 -23.51 7.37 1.46
N GLU A 124 -22.16 7.31 1.45
CA GLU A 124 -21.29 8.49 1.46
C GLU A 124 -21.18 9.13 0.06
N PHE A 125 -21.38 8.32 -1.00
CA PHE A 125 -21.27 8.75 -2.39
C PHE A 125 -22.58 8.50 -3.16
N PRO A 126 -23.67 9.19 -2.83
CA PRO A 126 -25.00 8.95 -3.41
C PRO A 126 -25.07 9.23 -4.93
N ASP A 127 -24.13 10.01 -5.47
CA ASP A 127 -24.03 10.33 -6.90
C ASP A 127 -23.30 9.26 -7.71
N LEU A 128 -22.82 8.18 -7.06
CA LEU A 128 -22.15 7.06 -7.72
C LEU A 128 -23.01 5.80 -7.61
N GLU A 129 -23.21 5.13 -8.73
CA GLU A 129 -23.75 3.77 -8.76
C GLU A 129 -22.64 2.76 -8.49
N PHE A 130 -22.73 2.06 -7.34
CA PHE A 130 -21.76 1.06 -6.92
C PHE A 130 -22.06 -0.30 -7.52
N SER A 131 -21.05 -0.90 -8.17
CA SER A 131 -21.10 -2.26 -8.68
C SER A 131 -19.72 -2.93 -8.58
N ASP A 132 -19.67 -4.24 -8.79
CA ASP A 132 -18.41 -4.99 -8.78
C ASP A 132 -18.31 -6.01 -9.91
N ILE A 133 -17.07 -6.32 -10.30
CA ILE A 133 -16.71 -7.47 -11.12
C ILE A 133 -16.07 -8.49 -10.18
N ASN A 134 -16.77 -9.60 -9.94
CA ASN A 134 -16.21 -10.72 -9.21
C ASN A 134 -15.38 -11.59 -10.15
N ALA A 135 -14.07 -11.44 -10.10
CA ALA A 135 -13.13 -12.11 -11.02
C ALA A 135 -13.32 -13.63 -11.05
N SER A 136 -13.66 -14.24 -9.90
CA SER A 136 -13.91 -15.70 -9.80
C SER A 136 -15.10 -16.19 -10.62
N GLU A 137 -15.96 -15.29 -11.12
CA GLU A 137 -17.15 -15.62 -11.94
C GLU A 137 -16.93 -15.38 -13.44
N PHE A 138 -15.79 -14.80 -13.81
CA PHE A 138 -15.43 -14.45 -15.19
C PHE A 138 -14.26 -15.28 -15.70
N SER A 139 -14.23 -15.58 -17.00
CA SER A 139 -12.99 -16.04 -17.64
C SER A 139 -12.00 -14.88 -17.77
N GLN A 140 -10.73 -15.17 -17.90
CA GLN A 140 -9.70 -14.16 -18.17
C GLN A 140 -10.11 -13.25 -19.35
N LYS A 141 -10.62 -13.85 -20.43
CA LYS A 141 -11.07 -13.13 -21.62
C LYS A 141 -12.24 -12.19 -21.32
N ASP A 142 -13.22 -12.63 -20.53
CA ASP A 142 -14.39 -11.83 -20.19
C ASP A 142 -14.03 -10.72 -19.20
N LEU A 143 -13.11 -10.97 -18.24
CA LEU A 143 -12.55 -9.94 -17.36
C LEU A 143 -11.90 -8.81 -18.17
N ILE A 144 -11.01 -9.15 -19.11
CA ILE A 144 -10.36 -8.19 -19.98
C ILE A 144 -11.39 -7.40 -20.77
N LYS A 145 -12.37 -8.07 -21.40
CA LYS A 145 -13.42 -7.43 -22.17
C LYS A 145 -14.26 -6.47 -21.33
N SER A 146 -14.57 -6.83 -20.08
CA SER A 146 -15.31 -5.97 -19.16
C SER A 146 -14.52 -4.70 -18.85
N VAL A 147 -13.23 -4.82 -18.55
CA VAL A 147 -12.37 -3.67 -18.26
C VAL A 147 -12.15 -2.78 -19.49
N GLU A 148 -12.05 -3.36 -20.70
CA GLU A 148 -11.97 -2.63 -21.97
C GLU A 148 -13.24 -1.82 -22.29
N SER A 149 -14.40 -2.19 -21.73
CA SER A 149 -15.68 -1.53 -22.03
C SER A 149 -15.92 -0.25 -21.23
N PHE A 150 -15.15 0.03 -20.19
CA PHE A 150 -15.34 1.20 -19.34
C PHE A 150 -14.73 2.46 -19.97
N ASP A 151 -15.42 3.58 -19.74
CA ASP A 151 -15.03 4.92 -20.14
C ASP A 151 -15.00 5.88 -18.93
N GLU A 152 -14.75 7.16 -19.16
CA GLU A 152 -14.62 8.19 -18.12
C GLU A 152 -15.89 8.44 -17.29
N SER A 153 -17.03 7.84 -17.66
CA SER A 153 -18.23 7.82 -16.80
C SER A 153 -18.11 6.86 -15.61
N THR A 154 -17.03 6.06 -15.59
CA THR A 154 -16.78 5.00 -14.62
C THR A 154 -15.47 5.22 -13.87
N ILE A 155 -15.50 5.13 -12.54
CA ILE A 155 -14.31 4.99 -11.69
C ILE A 155 -14.03 3.49 -11.53
N LEU A 156 -12.83 3.04 -11.90
CA LEU A 156 -12.43 1.65 -11.78
C LEU A 156 -11.49 1.48 -10.58
N LEU A 157 -11.95 0.73 -9.57
CA LEU A 157 -11.20 0.45 -8.34
C LEU A 157 -10.71 -1.01 -8.36
N TYR A 158 -9.40 -1.20 -8.43
CA TYR A 158 -8.82 -2.53 -8.26
C TYR A 158 -8.65 -2.84 -6.77
N ILE A 159 -9.25 -3.92 -6.31
CA ILE A 159 -9.12 -4.40 -4.94
C ILE A 159 -8.35 -5.72 -4.93
N LEU A 160 -8.86 -6.77 -5.59
CA LEU A 160 -8.23 -8.08 -5.62
C LEU A 160 -8.71 -8.91 -6.83
N CYS A 161 -7.76 -9.59 -7.48
CA CYS A 161 -8.06 -10.55 -8.55
C CYS A 161 -7.00 -11.67 -8.48
N SER A 162 -7.24 -12.67 -7.62
CA SER A 162 -6.32 -13.77 -7.37
C SER A 162 -6.65 -15.01 -8.21
N ASN A 163 -7.86 -15.12 -8.72
CA ASN A 163 -8.30 -16.26 -9.52
C ASN A 163 -9.44 -15.86 -10.47
N ASP A 164 -9.70 -16.73 -11.44
CA ASP A 164 -10.83 -16.63 -12.36
C ASP A 164 -11.71 -17.89 -12.33
N LYS A 165 -12.81 -17.89 -13.10
CA LYS A 165 -13.76 -19.02 -13.13
C LYS A 165 -13.17 -20.29 -13.76
N ASP A 166 -12.10 -20.16 -14.54
CA ASP A 166 -11.47 -21.30 -15.23
C ASP A 166 -10.41 -21.96 -14.34
N GLY A 167 -10.21 -21.45 -13.10
CA GLY A 167 -9.27 -21.96 -12.12
C GLY A 167 -7.85 -21.46 -12.29
N ASN A 168 -7.63 -20.46 -13.13
CA ASN A 168 -6.33 -19.81 -13.19
C ASN A 168 -6.10 -19.00 -11.90
N VAL A 169 -4.87 -19.02 -11.41
CA VAL A 169 -4.44 -18.29 -10.22
C VAL A 169 -3.43 -17.22 -10.65
N TYR A 170 -3.62 -16.01 -10.18
CA TYR A 170 -2.81 -14.85 -10.55
C TYR A 170 -2.05 -14.31 -9.34
N ALA A 171 -0.77 -14.00 -9.52
CA ALA A 171 -0.08 -13.08 -8.62
C ALA A 171 -0.68 -11.66 -8.81
N SER A 172 -0.74 -10.86 -7.73
CA SER A 172 -1.37 -9.52 -7.80
C SER A 172 -0.75 -8.62 -8.88
N ALA A 173 0.59 -8.67 -9.06
CA ALA A 173 1.25 -7.92 -10.12
C ALA A 173 0.86 -8.37 -11.53
N GLU A 174 0.60 -9.66 -11.70
CA GLU A 174 0.20 -10.27 -12.98
C GLU A 174 -1.23 -9.86 -13.34
N SER A 175 -2.19 -10.01 -12.40
CA SER A 175 -3.58 -9.61 -12.65
C SER A 175 -3.73 -8.10 -12.87
N VAL A 176 -2.99 -7.27 -12.11
CA VAL A 176 -2.95 -5.82 -12.35
C VAL A 176 -2.45 -5.52 -13.76
N GLN A 177 -1.32 -6.10 -14.18
CA GLN A 177 -0.75 -5.83 -15.50
C GLN A 177 -1.66 -6.34 -16.63
N MET A 178 -2.28 -7.50 -16.44
CA MET A 178 -3.24 -8.07 -17.38
C MET A 178 -4.41 -7.12 -17.64
N LEU A 179 -5.02 -6.58 -16.57
CA LEU A 179 -6.20 -5.72 -16.66
C LEU A 179 -5.83 -4.30 -17.09
N SER A 180 -4.82 -3.69 -16.45
CA SER A 180 -4.43 -2.29 -16.71
C SER A 180 -3.92 -2.06 -18.13
N SER A 181 -3.27 -3.07 -18.74
CA SER A 181 -2.79 -2.96 -20.13
C SER A 181 -3.93 -2.78 -21.15
N ARG A 182 -5.15 -3.17 -20.78
CA ARG A 182 -6.34 -3.16 -21.60
C ARG A 182 -7.35 -2.08 -21.22
N ALA A 183 -7.24 -1.55 -20.01
CA ALA A 183 -8.13 -0.49 -19.52
C ALA A 183 -7.95 0.81 -20.30
N HIS A 184 -9.08 1.43 -20.66
CA HIS A 184 -9.13 2.76 -21.30
C HIS A 184 -9.23 3.89 -20.28
N ILE A 185 -9.43 3.56 -19.02
CA ILE A 185 -9.45 4.46 -17.86
C ILE A 185 -8.44 3.97 -16.81
N PRO A 186 -7.95 4.84 -15.92
CA PRO A 186 -7.02 4.41 -14.89
C PRO A 186 -7.70 3.51 -13.86
N MET A 187 -6.95 2.55 -13.35
CA MET A 187 -7.36 1.74 -12.21
C MET A 187 -6.83 2.36 -10.94
N PHE A 188 -7.73 2.85 -10.08
CA PHE A 188 -7.41 3.29 -8.72
C PHE A 188 -7.20 2.09 -7.80
N SER A 189 -6.52 2.29 -6.68
CA SER A 189 -6.34 1.24 -5.67
C SER A 189 -6.18 1.85 -4.28
N GLY A 190 -6.69 1.13 -3.28
CA GLY A 190 -6.44 1.40 -1.86
C GLY A 190 -5.35 0.50 -1.24
N ILE A 191 -4.65 -0.29 -2.07
CA ILE A 191 -3.60 -1.22 -1.61
C ILE A 191 -2.27 -0.95 -2.31
N SER A 192 -1.16 -1.20 -1.62
CA SER A 192 0.19 -1.03 -2.16
C SER A 192 0.61 -2.15 -3.12
N ILE A 193 0.00 -3.33 -2.99
CA ILE A 193 0.33 -4.51 -3.81
C ILE A 193 -0.10 -4.27 -5.26
N GLY A 194 0.82 -4.39 -6.20
CA GLY A 194 0.58 -4.11 -7.62
C GLY A 194 0.86 -2.66 -8.05
N MET A 195 1.24 -1.78 -7.13
CA MET A 195 1.76 -0.45 -7.48
C MET A 195 3.00 -0.56 -8.35
N GLY A 196 3.12 0.33 -9.34
CA GLY A 196 4.20 0.25 -10.34
C GLY A 196 3.99 -0.80 -11.44
N LYS A 197 2.83 -1.49 -11.45
CA LYS A 197 2.48 -2.51 -12.46
C LYS A 197 1.27 -2.13 -13.31
N GLY A 198 0.80 -0.89 -13.18
CA GLY A 198 -0.30 -0.35 -13.99
C GLY A 198 -1.49 0.18 -13.19
N LEU A 199 -1.45 0.14 -11.87
CA LEU A 199 -2.37 0.89 -11.02
C LEU A 199 -1.99 2.37 -11.04
N LEU A 200 -2.98 3.25 -11.11
CA LEU A 200 -2.76 4.69 -10.91
C LEU A 200 -2.32 4.95 -9.47
N GLY A 201 -2.99 4.34 -8.51
CA GLY A 201 -2.82 4.55 -7.08
C GLY A 201 -4.05 5.11 -6.39
N GLY A 202 -3.84 5.67 -5.23
CA GLY A 202 -4.85 6.21 -4.32
C GLY A 202 -4.27 6.45 -2.95
N GLU A 203 -5.12 6.51 -1.93
CA GLU A 203 -4.70 6.42 -0.55
C GLU A 203 -4.50 4.95 -0.19
N ILE A 204 -3.29 4.60 0.19
CA ILE A 204 -2.88 3.21 0.49
C ILE A 204 -2.32 3.11 1.91
N VAL A 205 -2.38 1.93 2.50
CA VAL A 205 -1.73 1.68 3.78
C VAL A 205 -0.22 1.83 3.64
N SER A 206 0.38 2.62 4.53
CA SER A 206 1.83 2.79 4.62
C SER A 206 2.44 1.67 5.47
N HIS A 207 2.84 0.57 4.84
CA HIS A 207 3.51 -0.54 5.53
C HIS A 207 4.86 -0.13 6.13
N GLU A 208 5.54 0.86 5.52
CA GLU A 208 6.79 1.43 6.03
C GLU A 208 6.56 2.09 7.40
N GLU A 209 5.58 2.99 7.48
CA GLU A 209 5.23 3.70 8.71
C GLU A 209 4.63 2.75 9.76
N MET A 210 3.87 1.74 9.32
CA MET A 210 3.36 0.69 10.21
C MET A 210 4.51 -0.10 10.87
N GLY A 211 5.53 -0.47 10.10
CA GLY A 211 6.75 -1.11 10.61
C GLY A 211 7.53 -0.20 11.57
N GLU A 212 7.60 1.12 11.29
CA GLU A 212 8.21 2.11 12.20
C GLU A 212 7.45 2.17 13.53
N ILE A 213 6.12 2.26 13.50
CA ILE A 213 5.27 2.27 14.69
C ILE A 213 5.48 0.98 15.53
N ALA A 214 5.47 -0.19 14.88
CA ALA A 214 5.74 -1.45 15.57
C ALA A 214 7.15 -1.50 16.20
N GLY A 215 8.15 -0.96 15.49
CA GLY A 215 9.51 -0.79 15.99
C GLY A 215 9.60 0.15 17.19
N GLU A 216 8.90 1.28 17.16
CA GLU A 216 8.82 2.23 18.29
C GLU A 216 8.14 1.60 19.51
N MET A 217 7.06 0.83 19.33
CA MET A 217 6.43 0.08 20.42
C MET A 217 7.41 -0.92 21.05
N ALA A 218 8.15 -1.65 20.21
CA ALA A 218 9.17 -2.58 20.69
C ALA A 218 10.28 -1.86 21.46
N LEU A 219 10.74 -0.69 21.01
CA LEU A 219 11.74 0.13 21.70
C LEU A 219 11.24 0.63 23.05
N LYS A 220 9.97 1.02 23.19
CA LYS A 220 9.37 1.39 24.49
C LYS A 220 9.41 0.23 25.46
N ILE A 221 9.06 -0.99 25.00
CA ILE A 221 9.15 -2.22 25.82
C ILE A 221 10.58 -2.47 26.27
N LEU A 222 11.56 -2.39 25.38
CA LEU A 222 12.99 -2.55 25.69
C LEU A 222 13.50 -1.51 26.69
N ASN A 223 12.91 -0.32 26.70
CA ASN A 223 13.20 0.74 27.67
C ASN A 223 12.43 0.62 28.97
N GLY A 224 11.67 -0.47 29.17
CA GLY A 224 11.00 -0.80 30.44
C GLY A 224 9.55 -0.33 30.54
N GLU A 225 8.93 0.15 29.44
CA GLU A 225 7.49 0.44 29.41
C GLU A 225 6.70 -0.88 29.34
N PRO A 226 5.77 -1.14 30.27
CA PRO A 226 4.96 -2.35 30.23
C PRO A 226 4.08 -2.39 28.95
N CYS A 227 4.02 -3.56 28.32
CA CYS A 227 3.21 -3.77 27.11
C CYS A 227 1.73 -3.46 27.36
N GLU A 228 1.21 -3.73 28.55
CA GLU A 228 -0.17 -3.43 28.98
C GLU A 228 -0.54 -1.95 29.00
N ASN A 229 0.45 -1.04 28.96
CA ASN A 229 0.22 0.41 28.92
C ASN A 229 0.11 0.93 27.47
N MET A 230 0.23 0.06 26.49
CA MET A 230 0.15 0.41 25.08
C MET A 230 -1.08 -0.24 24.44
N ASP A 231 -2.10 0.57 24.19
CA ASP A 231 -3.32 0.12 23.48
C ASP A 231 -2.98 -0.35 22.06
N VAL A 232 -3.80 -1.25 21.53
CA VAL A 232 -3.75 -1.62 20.13
C VAL A 232 -4.15 -0.43 19.26
N ILE A 233 -3.29 -0.04 18.32
CA ILE A 233 -3.57 1.04 17.38
C ILE A 233 -4.50 0.51 16.28
N THR A 234 -5.67 1.16 16.14
CA THR A 234 -6.71 0.76 15.19
C THR A 234 -6.67 1.55 13.89
N ASP A 235 -6.08 2.75 13.92
CA ASP A 235 -5.97 3.62 12.75
C ASP A 235 -4.65 3.34 12.05
N SER A 236 -4.75 2.70 10.88
CA SER A 236 -3.58 2.43 10.05
C SER A 236 -3.01 3.72 9.45
N PRO A 237 -1.69 3.86 9.40
CA PRO A 237 -1.08 4.99 8.70
C PRO A 237 -1.38 4.88 7.20
N MET A 238 -1.91 5.95 6.64
CA MET A 238 -2.29 6.03 5.23
C MET A 238 -1.41 7.02 4.50
N THR A 239 -1.08 6.72 3.25
CA THR A 239 -0.32 7.63 2.38
C THR A 239 -0.91 7.64 0.99
N TYR A 240 -0.93 8.81 0.35
CA TYR A 240 -1.25 8.90 -1.06
C TYR A 240 -0.04 8.48 -1.90
N CYS A 241 -0.25 7.51 -2.79
CA CYS A 241 0.81 7.01 -3.67
C CYS A 241 0.29 6.85 -5.11
N PHE A 242 1.02 7.41 -6.07
CA PHE A 242 0.63 7.39 -7.49
C PHE A 242 1.79 7.03 -8.40
N ASP A 243 1.48 6.32 -9.50
CA ASP A 243 2.43 5.95 -10.54
C ASP A 243 2.44 7.00 -11.65
N GLU A 244 3.58 7.70 -11.81
CA GLU A 244 3.70 8.75 -12.82
C GLU A 244 3.55 8.24 -14.26
N THR A 245 3.95 7.00 -14.53
CA THR A 245 3.78 6.40 -15.86
C THR A 245 2.29 6.27 -16.21
N VAL A 246 1.47 5.87 -15.23
CA VAL A 246 0.02 5.77 -15.39
C VAL A 246 -0.61 7.16 -15.44
N MET A 247 -0.17 8.09 -14.61
CA MET A 247 -0.60 9.50 -14.66
C MET A 247 -0.39 10.09 -16.05
N LYS A 248 0.82 9.92 -16.62
CA LYS A 248 1.14 10.41 -17.98
C LYS A 248 0.25 9.77 -19.05
N ARG A 249 0.00 8.45 -18.93
CA ARG A 249 -0.87 7.71 -19.86
C ARG A 249 -2.29 8.28 -19.93
N PHE A 250 -2.84 8.69 -18.78
CA PHE A 250 -4.23 9.17 -18.67
C PHE A 250 -4.36 10.70 -18.51
N GLY A 251 -3.28 11.44 -18.70
CA GLY A 251 -3.31 12.91 -18.65
C GLY A 251 -3.58 13.51 -17.25
N ILE A 252 -3.32 12.74 -16.19
CA ILE A 252 -3.53 13.18 -14.81
C ILE A 252 -2.33 14.01 -14.36
N SER A 253 -2.56 15.28 -14.01
CA SER A 253 -1.51 16.17 -13.57
C SER A 253 -1.27 16.07 -12.06
N ARG A 254 -0.04 16.38 -11.62
CA ARG A 254 0.31 16.45 -10.19
C ARG A 254 -0.60 17.39 -9.39
N SER A 255 -1.06 18.48 -10.01
CA SER A 255 -1.94 19.47 -9.37
C SER A 255 -3.35 18.94 -9.03
N MET A 256 -3.74 17.78 -9.57
CA MET A 256 -5.00 17.11 -9.25
C MET A 256 -4.91 16.24 -8.00
N LEU A 257 -3.68 15.96 -7.54
CA LEU A 257 -3.38 15.07 -6.44
C LEU A 257 -3.09 15.86 -5.15
N PRO A 258 -3.17 15.22 -3.97
CA PRO A 258 -2.70 15.81 -2.72
C PRO A 258 -1.22 16.24 -2.80
N ASP A 259 -0.86 17.33 -2.11
CA ASP A 259 0.50 17.90 -2.15
C ASP A 259 1.56 16.96 -1.58
N ASP A 260 1.19 16.16 -0.58
CA ASP A 260 2.00 15.18 0.14
C ASP A 260 2.06 13.81 -0.55
N ALA A 261 1.39 13.66 -1.70
CA ALA A 261 1.37 12.39 -2.41
C ALA A 261 2.75 11.93 -2.87
N LYS A 262 3.10 10.68 -2.54
CA LYS A 262 4.30 9.98 -3.00
C LYS A 262 4.12 9.61 -4.48
N ILE A 263 5.07 9.97 -5.31
CA ILE A 263 5.06 9.60 -6.73
C ILE A 263 6.13 8.56 -6.98
N ILE A 264 5.72 7.41 -7.50
CA ILE A 264 6.62 6.33 -7.93
C ILE A 264 6.81 6.37 -9.45
N ASN A 265 7.84 5.69 -9.95
CA ASN A 265 8.21 5.63 -11.37
C ASN A 265 8.39 7.03 -12.00
N HIS A 266 8.80 8.01 -11.16
CA HIS A 266 9.15 9.34 -11.63
C HIS A 266 10.44 9.28 -12.43
N GLU A 267 10.39 9.69 -13.69
CA GLU A 267 11.57 9.89 -14.52
C GLU A 267 12.07 11.32 -14.34
N GLU A 268 13.23 11.48 -13.70
CA GLU A 268 13.84 12.80 -13.54
C GLU A 268 14.04 13.48 -14.91
N THR A 269 13.50 14.67 -15.06
CA THR A 269 13.76 15.48 -16.24
C THR A 269 15.20 15.96 -16.24
N PHE A 270 15.73 16.31 -17.43
CA PHE A 270 17.06 16.90 -17.54
C PHE A 270 17.26 18.11 -16.62
N MET A 271 16.23 18.94 -16.43
CA MET A 271 16.28 20.10 -15.54
C MET A 271 16.27 19.71 -14.05
N GLU A 272 15.60 18.63 -13.66
CA GLU A 272 15.65 18.11 -12.29
C GLU A 272 17.03 17.54 -11.99
N GLN A 273 17.58 16.75 -12.90
CA GLN A 273 18.88 16.10 -12.77
C GLN A 273 20.05 17.13 -12.80
N TYR A 274 20.02 18.09 -13.73
CA TYR A 274 21.13 19.00 -13.97
C TYR A 274 20.83 20.46 -13.61
N GLY A 275 19.64 20.83 -13.22
CA GLY A 275 19.23 22.21 -13.00
C GLY A 275 20.04 22.96 -11.94
N LYS A 276 20.55 22.25 -10.91
CA LYS A 276 21.47 22.84 -9.92
C LYS A 276 22.80 23.22 -10.59
N VAL A 277 23.35 22.31 -11.38
CA VAL A 277 24.64 22.54 -12.09
C VAL A 277 24.48 23.65 -13.12
N ILE A 278 23.41 23.65 -13.90
CA ILE A 278 23.10 24.68 -14.89
C ILE A 278 22.99 26.05 -14.23
N ARG A 279 22.30 26.17 -13.11
CA ARG A 279 22.17 27.43 -12.35
C ARG A 279 23.53 27.92 -11.85
N ILE A 280 24.33 27.05 -11.25
CA ILE A 280 25.66 27.41 -10.74
C ILE A 280 26.59 27.87 -11.88
N THR A 281 26.64 27.10 -12.97
CA THR A 281 27.47 27.44 -14.13
C THR A 281 27.03 28.74 -14.82
N SER A 282 25.71 28.98 -14.89
CA SER A 282 25.17 30.24 -15.44
C SER A 282 25.55 31.46 -14.59
N VAL A 283 25.49 31.31 -13.24
CA VAL A 283 25.92 32.39 -12.34
C VAL A 283 27.41 32.66 -12.47
N ILE A 284 28.25 31.61 -12.49
CA ILE A 284 29.69 31.75 -12.68
C ILE A 284 30.01 32.40 -14.04
N GLY A 285 29.34 31.97 -15.11
CA GLY A 285 29.47 32.56 -16.44
C GLY A 285 29.07 34.03 -16.46
N GLY A 286 28.00 34.41 -15.80
CA GLY A 286 27.58 35.80 -15.64
C GLY A 286 28.60 36.65 -14.92
N ILE A 287 29.16 36.15 -13.82
CA ILE A 287 30.24 36.84 -13.08
C ILE A 287 31.48 37.02 -13.96
N MET A 288 31.89 36.00 -14.71
CA MET A 288 33.02 36.07 -15.63
C MET A 288 32.81 37.13 -16.73
N VAL A 289 31.60 37.17 -17.31
CA VAL A 289 31.28 38.20 -18.33
C VAL A 289 31.34 39.61 -17.73
N LEU A 290 30.78 39.81 -16.54
CA LEU A 290 30.86 41.10 -15.85
C LEU A 290 32.32 41.49 -15.52
N PHE A 291 33.13 40.53 -15.11
CA PHE A 291 34.56 40.75 -14.86
C PHE A 291 35.34 41.12 -16.13
N ILE A 292 35.06 40.46 -17.25
CA ILE A 292 35.63 40.80 -18.55
C ILE A 292 35.23 42.22 -18.98
N ILE A 293 33.95 42.58 -18.83
CA ILE A 293 33.48 43.95 -19.15
C ILE A 293 34.16 44.97 -18.26
N TRP A 294 34.35 44.69 -16.98
CA TRP A 294 35.08 45.58 -16.07
C TRP A 294 36.53 45.74 -16.48
N LEU A 295 37.24 44.65 -16.80
CA LEU A 295 38.62 44.70 -17.28
C LEU A 295 38.78 45.52 -18.58
N VAL A 296 37.86 45.35 -19.53
CA VAL A 296 37.88 46.11 -20.79
C VAL A 296 37.67 47.61 -20.53
N ARG A 297 36.75 47.98 -19.65
CA ARG A 297 36.53 49.39 -19.28
C ARG A 297 37.70 49.98 -18.53
N ASP A 298 38.32 49.26 -17.62
CA ASP A 298 39.47 49.72 -16.85
C ASP A 298 40.65 49.99 -17.77
N ASN A 299 40.90 49.09 -18.75
CA ASN A 299 41.99 49.32 -19.77
C ASN A 299 41.66 50.41 -20.78
N MET A 300 40.42 50.87 -20.94
CA MET A 300 40.09 52.01 -21.85
C MET A 300 40.20 53.37 -21.15
N HIS A 301 40.47 53.41 -19.86
CA HIS A 301 40.70 54.66 -19.09
C HIS A 301 42.15 54.93 -18.79
N ILE A 302 43.10 54.14 -19.36
CA ILE A 302 44.52 54.37 -19.39
C ILE A 302 44.88 54.86 -20.78
#